data_afb2186ec05240c1931637b9d7c856cf
#
_entry.id   afb2186ec05240c1931637b9d7c856cf
#
_cell.length_a   1.000
_cell.length_b   1.000
_cell.length_c   1.000
_cell.angle_alpha   90.00
_cell.angle_beta   90.00
_cell.angle_gamma   90.00
#
_symmetry.space_group_name_H-M   'P 1'
#
loop_
_entity.id
_entity.type
_entity.pdbx_description
1 polymer ?
#
loop_
_entity_poly.entity_id
_entity_poly.type
_entity_poly.pdbx_seq_one_letter_code
_entity_poly.pdbx_strand_id
1 'polypeptide(L)'
;MSRRSGVRLVALAVLAAVVAGCASVPAESEGGGRVAETICEFSREAEPEGLSGITRIGGSRYNSVDDRGGFLHELEIVQDESGEIVSCEVKRSVRLQGRTDLEGCAYDPFDGRIWVSDEHDTTICAFDPETGREVSRAAVPEVYRKNVVANKSFEGLTISPDGYRMYVTNEDTLKCDGRVADDLRGGTVRIQEFVRAGKGAKWEPTRQFRYQTDRVEGSRFSGLAISGVAGLCALEDGTLLVLEREMSQKSPLFPSFRARLYEIDLNADSNEPQKRLVWEENTMFANYEGICLGPKLKSGMRSLILVSDGGGNADENLLVLALFGEK
;
A
#
# COMPACT_ATOMS: atom_id res chain seq x y z
N MET A 1 -29.54 -38.20 -50.53
CA MET A 1 -29.96 -38.42 -49.14
C MET A 1 -28.96 -37.75 -48.22
N SER A 2 -29.27 -36.52 -47.78
CA SER A 2 -28.39 -35.67 -46.96
C SER A 2 -28.96 -35.60 -45.55
N ARG A 3 -28.20 -36.06 -44.57
CA ARG A 3 -28.53 -35.87 -43.16
C ARG A 3 -27.86 -34.60 -42.64
N ARG A 4 -28.65 -33.58 -42.33
CA ARG A 4 -28.24 -32.39 -41.59
C ARG A 4 -28.21 -32.68 -40.09
N SER A 5 -27.04 -32.59 -39.47
CA SER A 5 -26.87 -32.62 -38.02
C SER A 5 -27.05 -31.22 -37.49
N GLY A 6 -28.10 -30.96 -36.72
CA GLY A 6 -28.30 -29.70 -36.04
C GLY A 6 -27.50 -29.63 -34.74
N VAL A 7 -26.61 -28.67 -34.66
CA VAL A 7 -25.93 -28.32 -33.41
C VAL A 7 -26.87 -27.40 -32.62
N ARG A 8 -27.32 -27.83 -31.45
CA ARG A 8 -28.08 -27.00 -30.52
C ARG A 8 -27.09 -26.16 -29.73
N LEU A 9 -27.14 -24.87 -29.95
CA LEU A 9 -26.50 -23.85 -29.08
C LEU A 9 -27.28 -23.82 -27.75
N VAL A 10 -26.64 -24.22 -26.67
CA VAL A 10 -27.14 -23.97 -25.30
C VAL A 10 -26.59 -22.60 -24.89
N ALA A 11 -27.43 -21.59 -24.90
CA ALA A 11 -27.12 -20.30 -24.30
C ALA A 11 -27.22 -20.43 -22.78
N LEU A 12 -26.07 -20.35 -22.09
CA LEU A 12 -26.04 -20.22 -20.64
C LEU A 12 -26.27 -18.73 -20.34
N ALA A 13 -27.47 -18.42 -19.86
CA ALA A 13 -27.77 -17.12 -19.27
C ALA A 13 -27.17 -17.11 -17.85
N VAL A 14 -26.08 -16.36 -17.67
CA VAL A 14 -25.57 -16.02 -16.33
C VAL A 14 -26.47 -14.93 -15.78
N LEU A 15 -27.30 -15.28 -14.82
CA LEU A 15 -28.13 -14.38 -14.05
C LEU A 15 -27.22 -13.66 -13.04
N ALA A 16 -26.84 -12.42 -13.30
CA ALA A 16 -26.20 -11.57 -12.34
C ALA A 16 -27.21 -11.22 -11.23
N ALA A 17 -27.16 -11.90 -10.12
CA ALA A 17 -27.89 -11.51 -8.93
C ALA A 17 -27.10 -10.40 -8.22
N VAL A 18 -27.50 -9.15 -8.43
CA VAL A 18 -27.09 -8.04 -7.58
C VAL A 18 -27.73 -8.30 -6.20
N VAL A 19 -26.97 -8.88 -5.30
CA VAL A 19 -27.33 -8.92 -3.89
C VAL A 19 -26.89 -7.59 -3.30
N ALA A 20 -27.85 -6.64 -3.19
CA ALA A 20 -27.71 -5.51 -2.31
C ALA A 20 -27.68 -6.03 -0.86
N GLY A 21 -26.50 -6.40 -0.39
CA GLY A 21 -26.27 -6.68 1.01
C GLY A 21 -26.28 -5.36 1.76
N CYS A 22 -27.31 -5.11 2.56
CA CYS A 22 -27.24 -4.13 3.63
C CYS A 22 -26.11 -4.55 4.57
N ALA A 23 -24.92 -3.98 4.37
CA ALA A 23 -23.86 -4.07 5.35
C ALA A 23 -24.33 -3.29 6.59
N SER A 24 -24.53 -3.99 7.68
CA SER A 24 -24.72 -3.40 9.00
C SER A 24 -23.49 -2.54 9.28
N VAL A 25 -23.70 -1.23 9.43
CA VAL A 25 -22.68 -0.28 9.88
C VAL A 25 -22.10 -0.81 11.20
N PRO A 26 -20.80 -1.10 11.28
CA PRO A 26 -20.18 -1.46 12.55
C PRO A 26 -20.30 -0.27 13.50
N ALA A 27 -20.46 -0.55 14.79
CA ALA A 27 -20.50 0.47 15.84
C ALA A 27 -19.29 1.42 15.70
N GLU A 28 -19.56 2.72 15.83
CA GLU A 28 -18.57 3.79 15.80
C GLU A 28 -17.42 3.45 16.76
N SER A 29 -16.28 3.02 16.20
CA SER A 29 -15.02 3.04 16.93
C SER A 29 -14.63 4.50 17.10
N GLU A 30 -14.21 4.91 18.29
CA GLU A 30 -13.69 6.25 18.58
C GLU A 30 -12.39 6.48 17.79
N GLY A 31 -12.48 6.58 16.46
CA GLY A 31 -11.30 6.71 15.71
C GLY A 31 -11.40 6.48 14.24
N GLY A 32 -11.79 7.35 13.42
CA GLY A 32 -11.73 7.24 11.96
C GLY A 32 -12.82 6.34 11.37
N GLY A 33 -13.48 6.80 10.34
CA GLY A 33 -14.54 6.10 9.64
C GLY A 33 -14.28 6.07 8.14
N ARG A 34 -14.79 5.04 7.48
CA ARG A 34 -14.83 4.97 6.02
C ARG A 34 -15.69 6.11 5.49
N VAL A 35 -15.13 6.95 4.62
CA VAL A 35 -15.90 8.04 3.98
C VAL A 35 -16.53 7.56 2.70
N ALA A 36 -15.80 6.84 1.88
CA ALA A 36 -16.27 6.30 0.62
C ALA A 36 -15.42 5.12 0.19
N GLU A 37 -16.04 4.13 -0.43
CA GLU A 37 -15.36 3.20 -1.32
C GLU A 37 -15.69 3.63 -2.73
N THR A 38 -14.72 4.16 -3.41
CA THR A 38 -14.84 4.47 -4.83
C THR A 38 -13.90 3.53 -5.57
N ILE A 39 -14.49 2.68 -6.38
CA ILE A 39 -13.75 1.90 -7.37
C ILE A 39 -13.39 2.89 -8.48
N CYS A 40 -12.10 3.15 -8.63
CA CYS A 40 -11.60 3.91 -9.74
C CYS A 40 -11.11 2.92 -10.80
N GLU A 41 -11.91 2.72 -11.82
CA GLU A 41 -11.51 1.91 -12.96
C GLU A 41 -10.59 2.77 -13.84
N PHE A 42 -9.32 2.39 -13.95
CA PHE A 42 -8.45 2.95 -14.97
C PHE A 42 -8.83 2.36 -16.34
N SER A 43 -8.81 3.18 -17.39
CA SER A 43 -9.14 2.68 -18.73
C SER A 43 -8.10 1.66 -19.21
N ARG A 44 -8.54 0.55 -19.79
CA ARG A 44 -7.69 -0.58 -20.25
C ARG A 44 -6.56 -0.23 -21.21
N GLU A 45 -6.56 0.95 -21.81
CA GLU A 45 -5.49 1.42 -22.69
C GLU A 45 -4.31 2.08 -21.97
N ALA A 46 -4.47 2.40 -20.68
CA ALA A 46 -3.46 3.06 -19.85
C ALA A 46 -3.21 2.32 -18.52
N GLU A 47 -3.67 1.06 -18.42
CA GLU A 47 -3.70 0.30 -17.18
C GLU A 47 -2.31 0.11 -16.59
N PRO A 48 -2.07 0.65 -15.38
CA PRO A 48 -1.00 0.12 -14.54
C PRO A 48 -1.34 -1.33 -14.16
N GLU A 49 -0.37 -2.21 -14.23
CA GLU A 49 -0.52 -3.60 -13.76
C GLU A 49 0.16 -3.74 -12.39
N GLY A 50 -0.63 -4.00 -11.32
CA GLY A 50 -0.08 -4.21 -9.98
C GLY A 50 0.36 -2.91 -9.31
N LEU A 51 -0.57 -1.96 -9.10
CA LEU A 51 -0.26 -0.77 -8.31
C LEU A 51 0.10 -1.14 -6.88
N SER A 52 1.29 -0.73 -6.46
CA SER A 52 1.82 -0.98 -5.13
C SER A 52 1.88 0.31 -4.30
N GLY A 53 2.99 1.05 -4.30
CA GLY A 53 3.09 2.28 -3.51
C GLY A 53 2.37 3.47 -4.13
N ILE A 54 1.85 4.37 -3.30
CA ILE A 54 1.25 5.64 -3.72
C ILE A 54 1.75 6.80 -2.86
N THR A 55 1.95 7.97 -3.47
CA THR A 55 2.33 9.20 -2.77
C THR A 55 1.66 10.43 -3.39
N ARG A 56 1.28 11.40 -2.56
CA ARG A 56 0.70 12.66 -3.03
C ARG A 56 1.77 13.70 -3.31
N ILE A 57 1.72 14.31 -4.50
CA ILE A 57 2.61 15.41 -4.88
C ILE A 57 2.03 16.74 -4.42
N GLY A 58 0.71 16.91 -4.53
CA GLY A 58 -0.02 18.11 -4.15
C GLY A 58 -1.24 18.37 -5.03
N GLY A 59 -2.24 19.05 -4.49
CA GLY A 59 -3.53 19.20 -5.17
C GLY A 59 -4.19 17.85 -5.42
N SER A 60 -4.59 17.58 -6.67
CA SER A 60 -5.12 16.30 -7.14
C SER A 60 -4.06 15.35 -7.74
N ARG A 61 -2.77 15.71 -7.68
CA ARG A 61 -1.69 14.94 -8.31
C ARG A 61 -1.04 13.97 -7.34
N TYR A 62 -0.86 12.73 -7.82
CA TYR A 62 -0.24 11.63 -7.12
C TYR A 62 0.75 10.92 -8.02
N ASN A 63 1.69 10.19 -7.41
CA ASN A 63 2.47 9.17 -8.10
C ASN A 63 2.20 7.81 -7.46
N SER A 64 2.17 6.78 -8.29
CA SER A 64 2.12 5.38 -7.86
C SER A 64 3.16 4.59 -8.65
N VAL A 65 3.67 3.53 -8.07
CA VAL A 65 4.58 2.59 -8.74
C VAL A 65 3.88 1.27 -8.97
N ASP A 66 4.37 0.48 -9.93
CA ASP A 66 3.90 -0.88 -10.16
C ASP A 66 4.99 -1.92 -9.84
N ASP A 67 4.56 -3.10 -9.39
CA ASP A 67 5.41 -4.24 -9.04
C ASP A 67 5.86 -5.07 -10.25
N ARG A 68 5.28 -4.85 -11.45
CA ARG A 68 5.47 -5.71 -12.63
C ARG A 68 6.20 -5.06 -13.78
N GLY A 69 5.96 -3.79 -14.02
CA GLY A 69 6.48 -3.05 -15.16
C GLY A 69 7.70 -2.19 -14.85
N GLY A 70 7.89 -1.82 -13.60
CA GLY A 70 8.89 -0.86 -13.16
C GLY A 70 8.57 0.55 -13.64
N PHE A 71 7.29 0.93 -13.63
CA PHE A 71 6.82 2.26 -14.01
C PHE A 71 6.48 3.11 -12.81
N LEU A 72 6.66 4.42 -12.99
CA LEU A 72 6.09 5.47 -12.16
C LEU A 72 4.90 6.07 -12.92
N HIS A 73 3.71 5.94 -12.36
CA HIS A 73 2.48 6.49 -12.90
C HIS A 73 2.17 7.82 -12.24
N GLU A 74 1.95 8.86 -13.03
CA GLU A 74 1.38 10.11 -12.58
C GLU A 74 -0.14 10.01 -12.67
N LEU A 75 -0.80 10.11 -11.51
CA LEU A 75 -2.25 10.01 -11.38
C LEU A 75 -2.83 11.39 -11.05
N GLU A 76 -3.99 11.69 -11.63
CA GLU A 76 -4.85 12.76 -11.18
C GLU A 76 -6.07 12.15 -10.50
N ILE A 77 -6.17 12.33 -9.17
CA ILE A 77 -7.27 11.84 -8.35
C ILE A 77 -8.00 13.05 -7.79
N VAL A 78 -9.21 13.30 -8.28
CA VAL A 78 -10.04 14.41 -7.84
C VAL A 78 -11.04 13.91 -6.82
N GLN A 79 -11.00 14.49 -5.62
CA GLN A 79 -11.96 14.24 -4.55
C GLN A 79 -12.87 15.47 -4.37
N ASP A 80 -14.12 15.24 -4.02
CA ASP A 80 -15.03 16.29 -3.60
C ASP A 80 -14.80 16.69 -2.13
N GLU A 81 -15.62 17.62 -1.61
CA GLU A 81 -15.49 18.12 -0.24
C GLU A 81 -15.78 17.07 0.85
N SER A 82 -16.48 15.99 0.50
CA SER A 82 -16.76 14.86 1.39
C SER A 82 -15.62 13.82 1.40
N GLY A 83 -14.76 13.85 0.37
CA GLY A 83 -13.66 12.92 0.16
C GLY A 83 -13.96 11.83 -0.88
N GLU A 84 -15.15 11.84 -1.48
CA GLU A 84 -15.45 10.89 -2.58
C GLU A 84 -14.61 11.18 -3.81
N ILE A 85 -14.10 10.14 -4.47
CA ILE A 85 -13.37 10.29 -5.72
C ILE A 85 -14.35 10.56 -6.85
N VAL A 86 -14.23 11.75 -7.44
CA VAL A 86 -15.05 12.20 -8.57
C VAL A 86 -14.47 11.74 -9.89
N SER A 87 -13.15 11.72 -10.00
CA SER A 87 -12.43 11.19 -11.15
C SER A 87 -11.02 10.70 -10.76
N CYS A 88 -10.55 9.73 -11.52
CA CYS A 88 -9.19 9.22 -11.42
C CYS A 88 -8.67 8.90 -12.82
N GLU A 89 -7.50 9.44 -13.17
CA GLU A 89 -6.89 9.28 -14.49
C GLU A 89 -5.38 9.06 -14.37
N VAL A 90 -4.85 8.16 -15.19
CA VAL A 90 -3.40 8.07 -15.43
C VAL A 90 -3.04 9.14 -16.45
N LYS A 91 -2.27 10.13 -16.04
CA LYS A 91 -1.83 11.23 -16.93
C LYS A 91 -0.58 10.84 -17.71
N ARG A 92 0.31 10.07 -17.10
CA ARG A 92 1.57 9.66 -17.69
C ARG A 92 2.17 8.47 -16.95
N SER A 93 2.91 7.63 -17.68
CA SER A 93 3.71 6.54 -17.14
C SER A 93 5.16 6.71 -17.59
N VAL A 94 6.09 6.66 -16.65
CA VAL A 94 7.53 6.80 -16.90
C VAL A 94 8.24 5.57 -16.39
N ARG A 95 8.96 4.87 -17.27
CA ARG A 95 9.73 3.70 -16.86
C ARG A 95 10.95 4.10 -16.03
N LEU A 96 11.06 3.54 -14.83
CA LEU A 96 12.22 3.74 -13.96
C LEU A 96 13.37 2.82 -14.43
N GLN A 97 14.53 3.42 -14.70
CA GLN A 97 15.64 2.73 -15.34
C GLN A 97 16.23 1.65 -14.42
N GLY A 98 16.28 0.40 -14.93
CA GLY A 98 16.88 -0.73 -14.23
C GLY A 98 16.07 -1.28 -13.07
N ARG A 99 14.75 -1.02 -13.03
CA ARG A 99 13.84 -1.45 -11.96
C ARG A 99 12.67 -2.22 -12.53
N THR A 100 12.16 -3.19 -11.77
CA THR A 100 11.04 -4.05 -12.18
C THR A 100 10.14 -4.52 -11.04
N ASP A 101 10.52 -4.28 -9.78
CA ASP A 101 9.85 -4.83 -8.61
C ASP A 101 9.76 -3.70 -7.57
N LEU A 102 8.81 -2.78 -7.85
CA LEU A 102 8.69 -1.52 -7.14
C LEU A 102 7.52 -1.59 -6.17
N GLU A 103 7.81 -1.37 -4.88
CA GLU A 103 6.81 -1.50 -3.84
C GLU A 103 6.39 -0.14 -3.27
N GLY A 104 7.11 0.43 -2.34
CA GLY A 104 6.76 1.72 -1.78
C GLY A 104 7.26 2.90 -2.60
N CYS A 105 6.52 4.02 -2.60
CA CYS A 105 7.01 5.27 -3.14
C CYS A 105 6.70 6.48 -2.25
N ALA A 106 7.60 7.47 -2.25
CA ALA A 106 7.45 8.68 -1.45
C ALA A 106 7.94 9.92 -2.20
N TYR A 107 7.11 10.95 -2.24
CA TYR A 107 7.48 12.26 -2.79
C TYR A 107 8.39 13.02 -1.84
N ASP A 108 9.49 13.54 -2.36
CA ASP A 108 10.40 14.41 -1.62
C ASP A 108 9.99 15.88 -1.78
N PRO A 109 9.47 16.53 -0.71
CA PRO A 109 8.99 17.90 -0.80
C PRO A 109 10.10 18.94 -1.01
N PHE A 110 11.38 18.56 -0.82
CA PHE A 110 12.50 19.48 -0.98
C PHE A 110 12.99 19.62 -2.42
N ASP A 111 12.94 18.57 -3.21
CA ASP A 111 13.51 18.59 -4.55
C ASP A 111 12.62 17.96 -5.63
N GLY A 112 11.43 17.48 -5.25
CA GLY A 112 10.44 16.94 -6.19
C GLY A 112 10.78 15.55 -6.74
N ARG A 113 11.78 14.88 -6.17
CA ARG A 113 12.12 13.49 -6.54
C ARG A 113 11.13 12.51 -5.95
N ILE A 114 11.06 11.35 -6.58
CA ILE A 114 10.31 10.21 -6.04
C ILE A 114 11.31 9.18 -5.52
N TRP A 115 11.23 8.90 -4.24
CA TRP A 115 11.95 7.81 -3.60
C TRP A 115 11.13 6.54 -3.72
N VAL A 116 11.78 5.43 -4.04
CA VAL A 116 11.12 4.13 -4.29
C VAL A 116 11.90 3.04 -3.57
N SER A 117 11.18 2.13 -2.92
CA SER A 117 11.71 0.85 -2.46
C SER A 117 11.62 -0.19 -3.56
N ASP A 118 12.68 -0.97 -3.70
CA ASP A 118 12.78 -2.05 -4.69
C ASP A 118 12.99 -3.35 -3.92
N GLU A 119 12.06 -4.28 -4.09
CA GLU A 119 12.06 -5.54 -3.37
C GLU A 119 13.17 -6.46 -3.86
N HIS A 120 13.34 -6.58 -5.17
CA HIS A 120 14.31 -7.48 -5.79
C HIS A 120 15.74 -7.22 -5.32
N ASP A 121 16.16 -5.96 -5.34
CA ASP A 121 17.54 -5.57 -4.99
C ASP A 121 17.72 -5.17 -3.53
N THR A 122 16.64 -5.09 -2.76
CA THR A 122 16.65 -4.54 -1.38
C THR A 122 17.30 -3.15 -1.35
N THR A 123 16.79 -2.23 -2.17
CA THR A 123 17.34 -0.87 -2.31
C THR A 123 16.27 0.21 -2.13
N ILE A 124 16.72 1.41 -1.81
CA ILE A 124 15.89 2.63 -1.74
C ILE A 124 16.56 3.67 -2.62
N CYS A 125 15.91 4.03 -3.71
CA CYS A 125 16.48 4.90 -4.73
C CYS A 125 15.56 6.09 -5.02
N ALA A 126 16.17 7.25 -5.33
CA ALA A 126 15.43 8.41 -5.80
C ALA A 126 15.52 8.51 -7.32
N PHE A 127 14.41 8.85 -7.93
CA PHE A 127 14.28 9.03 -9.36
C PHE A 127 13.81 10.45 -9.71
N ASP A 128 14.30 10.92 -10.84
CA ASP A 128 13.72 12.07 -11.51
C ASP A 128 12.41 11.62 -12.18
N PRO A 129 11.25 12.18 -11.77
CA PRO A 129 9.95 11.73 -12.24
C PRO A 129 9.69 12.02 -13.73
N GLU A 130 10.45 12.96 -14.35
CA GLU A 130 10.29 13.29 -15.77
C GLU A 130 11.02 12.31 -16.68
N THR A 131 12.17 11.83 -16.22
CA THR A 131 13.10 11.05 -17.06
C THR A 131 13.20 9.58 -16.64
N GLY A 132 12.72 9.20 -15.46
CA GLY A 132 12.87 7.87 -14.88
C GLY A 132 14.32 7.50 -14.54
N ARG A 133 15.24 8.48 -14.50
CA ARG A 133 16.65 8.23 -14.17
C ARG A 133 16.85 8.20 -12.66
N GLU A 134 17.59 7.20 -12.18
CA GLU A 134 18.08 7.18 -10.80
C GLU A 134 19.04 8.35 -10.58
N VAL A 135 18.80 9.14 -9.52
CA VAL A 135 19.58 10.34 -9.20
C VAL A 135 20.22 10.28 -7.82
N SER A 136 19.75 9.39 -6.94
CA SER A 136 20.31 9.21 -5.60
C SER A 136 19.95 7.85 -5.04
N ARG A 137 20.62 7.43 -3.98
CA ARG A 137 20.38 6.17 -3.28
C ARG A 137 20.62 6.32 -1.79
N ALA A 138 19.75 5.76 -0.95
CA ALA A 138 19.94 5.68 0.49
C ALA A 138 20.86 4.51 0.88
N ALA A 139 21.62 4.68 1.96
CA ALA A 139 22.49 3.63 2.49
C ALA A 139 21.69 2.63 3.32
N VAL A 140 21.25 1.55 2.71
CA VAL A 140 20.49 0.48 3.40
C VAL A 140 21.38 -0.26 4.38
N PRO A 141 20.99 -0.40 5.68
CA PRO A 141 21.72 -1.20 6.66
C PRO A 141 21.89 -2.66 6.23
N GLU A 142 23.06 -3.21 6.52
CA GLU A 142 23.45 -4.55 6.07
C GLU A 142 22.54 -5.67 6.60
N VAL A 143 21.88 -5.43 7.75
CA VAL A 143 20.95 -6.40 8.35
C VAL A 143 19.83 -6.79 7.39
N TYR A 144 19.33 -5.87 6.58
CA TYR A 144 18.31 -6.17 5.59
C TYR A 144 18.87 -7.08 4.49
N ARG A 145 19.96 -6.66 3.83
CA ARG A 145 20.55 -7.42 2.72
C ARG A 145 20.94 -8.84 3.08
N LYS A 146 21.36 -9.07 4.34
CA LYS A 146 21.77 -10.40 4.82
C LYS A 146 20.61 -11.30 5.24
N ASN A 147 19.50 -10.74 5.65
CA ASN A 147 18.46 -11.49 6.35
C ASN A 147 17.09 -11.45 5.67
N VAL A 148 16.95 -10.74 4.58
CA VAL A 148 15.70 -10.73 3.81
C VAL A 148 15.38 -12.13 3.27
N VAL A 149 14.11 -12.47 3.25
CA VAL A 149 13.57 -13.61 2.53
C VAL A 149 13.29 -13.15 1.09
N ALA A 150 13.57 -13.98 0.10
CA ALA A 150 13.29 -13.63 -1.30
C ALA A 150 11.80 -13.28 -1.46
N ASN A 151 11.49 -12.23 -2.21
CA ASN A 151 10.15 -11.66 -2.38
C ASN A 151 9.45 -11.32 -1.04
N LYS A 152 10.21 -10.83 -0.07
CA LYS A 152 9.73 -10.36 1.23
C LYS A 152 10.66 -9.29 1.80
N SER A 153 11.14 -8.42 0.89
CA SER A 153 12.08 -7.36 1.22
C SER A 153 11.37 -6.06 1.59
N PHE A 154 11.73 -4.97 0.97
CA PHE A 154 11.14 -3.67 1.26
C PHE A 154 9.80 -3.49 0.59
N GLU A 155 8.82 -3.08 1.37
CA GLU A 155 7.46 -2.73 0.95
C GLU A 155 7.20 -1.24 1.19
N GLY A 156 6.52 -0.92 2.28
CA GLY A 156 6.11 0.44 2.59
C GLY A 156 7.27 1.43 2.71
N LEU A 157 7.13 2.57 2.03
CA LEU A 157 8.07 3.70 2.08
C LEU A 157 7.29 5.00 2.24
N THR A 158 7.72 5.87 3.14
CA THR A 158 7.12 7.19 3.33
C THR A 158 8.17 8.24 3.73
N ILE A 159 7.94 9.49 3.36
CA ILE A 159 8.72 10.64 3.84
C ILE A 159 7.79 11.52 4.68
N SER A 160 8.27 11.96 5.84
CA SER A 160 7.52 12.88 6.70
C SER A 160 7.15 14.16 5.95
N PRO A 161 5.99 14.78 6.21
CA PRO A 161 5.55 15.99 5.52
C PRO A 161 6.55 17.15 5.59
N ASP A 162 7.35 17.24 6.66
CA ASP A 162 8.42 18.21 6.83
C ASP A 162 9.69 17.90 6.00
N GLY A 163 9.76 16.71 5.39
CA GLY A 163 10.85 16.28 4.53
C GLY A 163 12.14 15.86 5.23
N TYR A 164 12.18 15.76 6.56
CA TYR A 164 13.41 15.47 7.31
C TYR A 164 13.59 14.00 7.68
N ARG A 165 12.52 13.21 7.67
CA ARG A 165 12.53 11.77 8.01
C ARG A 165 11.96 10.95 6.88
N MET A 166 12.55 9.79 6.66
CA MET A 166 12.06 8.76 5.75
C MET A 166 11.98 7.44 6.52
N TYR A 167 10.91 6.70 6.30
CA TYR A 167 10.69 5.40 6.91
C TYR A 167 10.47 4.34 5.83
N VAL A 168 11.08 3.17 6.01
CA VAL A 168 10.86 2.00 5.17
C VAL A 168 10.65 0.78 6.06
N THR A 169 9.83 -0.14 5.61
CA THR A 169 9.61 -1.43 6.28
C THR A 169 9.86 -2.59 5.32
N ASN A 170 10.30 -3.72 5.86
CA ASN A 170 10.23 -5.00 5.16
C ASN A 170 8.81 -5.58 5.30
N GLU A 171 8.37 -6.37 4.32
CA GLU A 171 7.04 -6.99 4.32
C GLU A 171 6.90 -7.99 5.44
N ASP A 172 7.82 -8.93 5.55
CA ASP A 172 7.75 -10.07 6.47
C ASP A 172 9.02 -10.16 7.35
N THR A 173 8.98 -11.02 8.36
CA THR A 173 10.04 -11.21 9.36
C THR A 173 11.38 -11.54 8.71
N LEU A 174 12.42 -10.76 9.04
CA LEU A 174 13.79 -11.08 8.63
C LEU A 174 14.28 -12.38 9.29
N LYS A 175 15.12 -13.14 8.59
CA LYS A 175 15.67 -14.42 9.09
C LYS A 175 16.31 -14.34 10.49
N CYS A 176 16.83 -13.17 10.87
CA CYS A 176 17.42 -12.93 12.18
C CYS A 176 16.40 -12.51 13.26
N ASP A 177 15.16 -12.21 12.91
CA ASP A 177 14.14 -11.68 13.82
C ASP A 177 13.14 -12.74 14.31
N GLY A 178 13.29 -13.96 13.86
CA GLY A 178 12.51 -15.08 14.38
C GLY A 178 11.64 -15.75 13.32
N ARG A 179 10.38 -16.01 13.66
CA ARG A 179 9.42 -16.70 12.78
C ARG A 179 8.47 -15.71 12.15
N VAL A 180 8.06 -16.00 10.93
CA VAL A 180 6.96 -15.32 10.24
C VAL A 180 5.65 -15.47 11.03
N ALA A 181 4.70 -14.61 10.74
CA ALA A 181 3.35 -14.67 11.33
C ALA A 181 2.69 -16.02 11.07
N ASP A 182 1.98 -16.53 12.07
CA ASP A 182 1.18 -17.74 11.99
C ASP A 182 -0.17 -17.54 12.73
N ASP A 183 -0.98 -18.59 12.89
CA ASP A 183 -2.29 -18.52 13.56
C ASP A 183 -2.20 -18.34 15.08
N LEU A 184 -1.00 -18.50 15.66
CA LEU A 184 -0.77 -18.32 17.08
C LEU A 184 -0.19 -16.95 17.41
N ARG A 185 0.56 -16.34 16.48
CA ARG A 185 1.28 -15.08 16.72
C ARG A 185 1.59 -14.34 15.43
N GLY A 186 1.79 -13.04 15.55
CA GLY A 186 2.34 -12.20 14.49
C GLY A 186 3.84 -12.40 14.28
N GLY A 187 4.33 -11.84 13.17
CA GLY A 187 5.75 -11.73 12.86
C GLY A 187 6.34 -10.41 13.34
N THR A 188 7.66 -10.33 13.44
CA THR A 188 8.35 -9.08 13.75
C THR A 188 8.95 -8.51 12.48
N VAL A 189 8.50 -7.34 12.06
CA VAL A 189 9.11 -6.57 10.98
C VAL A 189 9.89 -5.38 11.54
N ARG A 190 10.78 -4.81 10.74
CA ARG A 190 11.56 -3.65 11.14
C ARG A 190 11.12 -2.43 10.34
N ILE A 191 10.87 -1.32 11.02
CA ILE A 191 10.71 -0.01 10.42
C ILE A 191 12.03 0.74 10.60
N GLN A 192 12.73 1.00 9.50
CA GLN A 192 13.98 1.76 9.48
C GLN A 192 13.70 3.24 9.30
N GLU A 193 14.17 4.05 10.23
CA GLU A 193 14.21 5.49 10.09
C GLU A 193 15.49 5.94 9.41
N PHE A 194 15.36 6.90 8.50
CA PHE A 194 16.45 7.69 7.96
C PHE A 194 16.19 9.16 8.26
N VAL A 195 17.24 9.89 8.58
CA VAL A 195 17.15 11.34 8.78
C VAL A 195 18.11 12.07 7.83
N ARG A 196 17.81 13.33 7.55
CA ARG A 196 18.72 14.22 6.81
C ARG A 196 18.74 15.62 7.43
N ALA A 197 19.88 16.30 7.28
CA ALA A 197 20.09 17.63 7.85
C ALA A 197 19.35 18.75 7.09
N GLY A 198 18.84 18.49 5.89
CA GLY A 198 18.12 19.47 5.06
C GLY A 198 18.11 19.12 3.59
N LYS A 199 17.66 20.08 2.77
CA LYS A 199 17.59 19.93 1.32
C LYS A 199 18.96 19.55 0.74
N GLY A 200 18.98 18.50 -0.09
CA GLY A 200 20.20 18.01 -0.75
C GLY A 200 21.15 17.22 0.15
N ALA A 201 20.88 17.13 1.46
CA ALA A 201 21.64 16.26 2.35
C ALA A 201 21.32 14.79 2.10
N LYS A 202 22.29 13.92 2.38
CA LYS A 202 22.10 12.46 2.29
C LYS A 202 21.18 11.97 3.39
N TRP A 203 20.47 10.90 3.12
CA TRP A 203 19.73 10.16 4.11
C TRP A 203 20.68 9.25 4.90
N GLU A 204 20.69 9.44 6.21
CA GLU A 204 21.50 8.64 7.14
C GLU A 204 20.58 7.71 7.94
N PRO A 205 20.83 6.39 7.97
CA PRO A 205 20.03 5.47 8.76
C PRO A 205 20.24 5.76 10.26
N THR A 206 19.15 5.79 11.01
CA THR A 206 19.16 6.08 12.45
C THR A 206 18.48 4.95 13.23
N ARG A 207 17.29 5.19 13.78
CA ARG A 207 16.57 4.22 14.61
C ARG A 207 16.00 3.07 13.78
N GLN A 208 15.90 1.90 14.40
CA GLN A 208 15.12 0.77 13.91
C GLN A 208 14.07 0.44 14.95
N PHE A 209 12.81 0.44 14.51
CA PHE A 209 11.68 0.05 15.33
C PHE A 209 11.32 -1.41 15.03
N ARG A 210 11.04 -2.20 16.07
CA ARG A 210 10.52 -3.56 15.94
C ARG A 210 9.00 -3.50 16.02
N TYR A 211 8.37 -3.72 14.90
CA TYR A 211 6.92 -3.71 14.79
C TYR A 211 6.40 -5.14 14.79
N GLN A 212 5.44 -5.43 15.66
CA GLN A 212 4.81 -6.73 15.74
C GLN A 212 3.52 -6.74 14.91
N THR A 213 3.49 -7.51 13.81
CA THR A 213 2.26 -7.68 13.03
C THR A 213 1.23 -8.51 13.80
N ASP A 214 0.00 -8.50 13.35
CA ASP A 214 -1.01 -9.41 13.88
C ASP A 214 -0.78 -10.84 13.40
N ARG A 215 -1.33 -11.77 14.16
CA ARG A 215 -1.39 -13.17 13.74
C ARG A 215 -2.31 -13.33 12.55
N VAL A 216 -2.14 -14.41 11.81
CA VAL A 216 -3.08 -14.79 10.74
C VAL A 216 -4.38 -15.30 11.36
N GLU A 217 -5.49 -14.65 11.07
CA GLU A 217 -6.81 -15.01 11.58
C GLU A 217 -7.68 -15.76 10.55
N GLY A 218 -7.32 -15.67 9.27
CA GLY A 218 -8.02 -16.33 8.20
C GLY A 218 -7.83 -17.84 8.17
N SER A 219 -8.67 -18.51 7.39
CA SER A 219 -8.62 -19.96 7.21
C SER A 219 -7.41 -20.41 6.40
N ARG A 220 -6.74 -21.48 6.81
CA ARG A 220 -5.58 -22.07 6.14
C ARG A 220 -5.96 -23.30 5.33
N PHE A 221 -6.82 -23.17 4.34
CA PHE A 221 -7.24 -24.31 3.54
C PHE A 221 -6.07 -25.01 2.81
N SER A 222 -5.11 -24.25 2.30
CA SER A 222 -3.96 -24.78 1.53
C SER A 222 -2.62 -24.64 2.24
N GLY A 223 -2.61 -24.18 3.48
CA GLY A 223 -1.38 -23.81 4.19
C GLY A 223 -0.84 -22.44 3.78
N LEU A 224 -1.43 -21.78 2.78
CA LEU A 224 -1.07 -20.42 2.37
C LEU A 224 -1.80 -19.43 3.28
N ALA A 225 -1.03 -18.78 4.13
CA ALA A 225 -1.48 -17.64 4.90
C ALA A 225 -0.27 -16.73 5.12
N ILE A 226 -0.42 -15.47 4.78
CA ILE A 226 0.62 -14.45 4.83
C ILE A 226 0.05 -13.29 5.64
N SER A 227 0.82 -12.76 6.58
CA SER A 227 0.52 -11.49 7.24
C SER A 227 1.82 -10.68 7.28
N GLY A 228 1.74 -9.44 6.81
CA GLY A 228 2.89 -8.55 6.71
C GLY A 228 2.48 -7.09 6.67
N VAL A 229 3.45 -6.22 6.51
CA VAL A 229 3.21 -4.78 6.33
C VAL A 229 3.34 -4.45 4.85
N ALA A 230 2.29 -3.85 4.29
CA ALA A 230 2.23 -3.46 2.88
C ALA A 230 2.51 -1.97 2.66
N GLY A 231 2.18 -1.09 3.61
CA GLY A 231 2.32 0.35 3.40
C GLY A 231 2.60 1.14 4.66
N LEU A 232 3.21 2.29 4.47
CA LEU A 232 3.50 3.27 5.52
C LEU A 232 3.03 4.67 5.11
N CYS A 233 2.52 5.45 6.07
CA CYS A 233 2.20 6.85 5.86
C CYS A 233 2.57 7.69 7.09
N ALA A 234 3.55 8.59 6.95
CA ALA A 234 3.98 9.47 8.03
C ALA A 234 3.05 10.68 8.16
N LEU A 235 2.68 11.02 9.41
CA LEU A 235 1.86 12.17 9.76
C LEU A 235 2.71 13.35 10.27
N GLU A 236 2.11 14.54 10.31
CA GLU A 236 2.79 15.78 10.71
C GLU A 236 3.23 15.80 12.18
N ASP A 237 2.52 15.08 13.05
CA ASP A 237 2.77 15.01 14.50
C ASP A 237 3.86 13.99 14.90
N GLY A 238 4.47 13.31 13.92
CA GLY A 238 5.45 12.26 14.15
C GLY A 238 4.85 10.86 14.33
N THR A 239 3.54 10.74 14.17
CA THR A 239 2.82 9.47 14.12
C THR A 239 3.07 8.78 12.77
N LEU A 240 3.12 7.48 12.76
CA LEU A 240 3.19 6.65 11.55
C LEU A 240 1.96 5.76 11.46
N LEU A 241 1.32 5.77 10.30
CA LEU A 241 0.29 4.80 9.96
C LEU A 241 0.96 3.59 9.28
N VAL A 242 0.56 2.40 9.71
CA VAL A 242 1.08 1.12 9.22
C VAL A 242 -0.08 0.33 8.65
N LEU A 243 -0.02 0.03 7.37
CA LEU A 243 -0.99 -0.82 6.69
C LEU A 243 -0.51 -2.27 6.77
N GLU A 244 -1.19 -3.08 7.57
CA GLU A 244 -1.01 -4.53 7.60
C GLU A 244 -1.93 -5.21 6.58
N ARG A 245 -1.39 -6.18 5.89
CA ARG A 245 -2.11 -7.03 4.95
C ARG A 245 -2.04 -8.48 5.39
N GLU A 246 -3.19 -9.14 5.41
CA GLU A 246 -3.29 -10.58 5.57
C GLU A 246 -3.92 -11.18 4.31
N MET A 247 -3.26 -12.17 3.72
CA MET A 247 -3.85 -13.03 2.70
C MET A 247 -4.06 -14.41 3.28
N SER A 248 -5.27 -14.93 3.17
CA SER A 248 -5.60 -16.28 3.59
C SER A 248 -6.46 -16.96 2.52
N GLN A 249 -6.53 -18.27 2.55
CA GLN A 249 -7.29 -19.02 1.55
C GLN A 249 -8.43 -19.78 2.22
N LYS A 250 -9.66 -19.27 2.07
CA LYS A 250 -10.88 -19.91 2.60
C LYS A 250 -11.33 -21.12 1.79
N SER A 251 -10.96 -21.18 0.52
CA SER A 251 -11.27 -22.29 -0.39
C SER A 251 -10.19 -22.39 -1.47
N PRO A 252 -10.11 -23.52 -2.23
CA PRO A 252 -9.14 -23.65 -3.33
C PRO A 252 -9.25 -22.59 -4.41
N LEU A 253 -10.40 -21.90 -4.51
CA LEU A 253 -10.73 -21.01 -5.62
C LEU A 253 -10.74 -19.53 -5.22
N PHE A 254 -10.79 -19.20 -3.92
CA PHE A 254 -10.99 -17.82 -3.48
C PHE A 254 -10.04 -17.44 -2.35
N PRO A 255 -9.06 -16.55 -2.63
CA PRO A 255 -8.31 -15.88 -1.57
C PRO A 255 -9.24 -14.96 -0.77
N SER A 256 -8.87 -14.67 0.44
CA SER A 256 -9.49 -13.67 1.30
C SER A 256 -8.39 -12.75 1.79
N PHE A 257 -8.58 -11.47 1.62
CA PHE A 257 -7.67 -10.45 2.11
C PHE A 257 -8.28 -9.78 3.33
N ARG A 258 -7.42 -9.37 4.24
CA ARG A 258 -7.75 -8.52 5.37
C ARG A 258 -6.74 -7.40 5.44
N ALA A 259 -7.22 -6.18 5.44
CA ALA A 259 -6.40 -5.00 5.64
C ALA A 259 -6.69 -4.42 7.02
N ARG A 260 -5.63 -4.03 7.72
CA ARG A 260 -5.70 -3.34 9.01
C ARG A 260 -4.80 -2.12 8.98
N LEU A 261 -5.33 -1.00 9.43
CA LEU A 261 -4.57 0.23 9.57
C LEU A 261 -4.30 0.48 11.05
N TYR A 262 -3.03 0.54 11.39
CA TYR A 262 -2.57 0.84 12.73
C TYR A 262 -1.88 2.19 12.79
N GLU A 263 -2.05 2.88 13.90
CA GLU A 263 -1.29 4.08 14.28
C GLU A 263 -0.24 3.71 15.32
N ILE A 264 0.98 4.20 15.13
CA ILE A 264 2.09 4.07 16.09
C ILE A 264 2.75 5.42 16.33
N ASP A 265 3.12 5.71 17.56
CA ASP A 265 3.89 6.90 17.95
C ASP A 265 5.38 6.57 17.97
N LEU A 266 6.15 7.21 17.10
CA LEU A 266 7.60 7.02 16.99
C LEU A 266 8.40 8.01 17.85
N ASN A 267 7.75 8.97 18.50
CA ASN A 267 8.41 9.93 19.41
C ASN A 267 8.75 9.31 20.77
N ALA A 268 8.13 8.17 21.09
CA ALA A 268 8.44 7.44 22.30
C ALA A 268 9.89 6.94 22.33
N ASP A 269 10.49 6.82 23.52
CA ASP A 269 11.85 6.31 23.69
C ASP A 269 11.99 4.82 23.34
N SER A 270 10.88 4.09 23.23
CA SER A 270 10.86 2.67 22.90
C SER A 270 11.11 2.44 21.40
N ASN A 271 11.90 1.41 21.11
CA ASN A 271 12.03 0.87 19.75
C ASN A 271 10.98 -0.23 19.46
N GLU A 272 10.05 -0.46 20.35
CA GLU A 272 8.91 -1.37 20.20
C GLU A 272 7.63 -0.55 20.40
N PRO A 273 7.17 0.16 19.37
CA PRO A 273 6.02 1.05 19.48
C PRO A 273 4.73 0.24 19.73
N GLN A 274 3.89 0.78 20.59
CA GLN A 274 2.53 0.27 20.76
C GLN A 274 1.68 0.68 19.56
N LYS A 275 0.88 -0.25 19.05
CA LYS A 275 -0.01 0.00 17.92
C LYS A 275 -1.47 0.15 18.38
N ARG A 276 -2.19 1.07 17.75
CA ARG A 276 -3.62 1.31 17.95
C ARG A 276 -4.35 1.07 16.63
N LEU A 277 -5.30 0.13 16.62
CA LEU A 277 -6.12 -0.13 15.44
C LEU A 277 -6.96 1.11 15.11
N VAL A 278 -6.89 1.57 13.87
CA VAL A 278 -7.64 2.71 13.32
C VAL A 278 -8.77 2.23 12.42
N TRP A 279 -8.51 1.22 11.60
CA TRP A 279 -9.47 0.68 10.65
C TRP A 279 -9.12 -0.77 10.30
N GLU A 280 -10.14 -1.55 10.01
CA GLU A 280 -10.01 -2.94 9.56
C GLU A 280 -11.09 -3.25 8.53
N GLU A 281 -10.71 -4.00 7.49
CA GLU A 281 -11.65 -4.51 6.49
C GLU A 281 -11.25 -5.90 5.98
N ASN A 282 -12.27 -6.73 5.72
CA ASN A 282 -12.11 -8.00 5.04
C ASN A 282 -12.63 -7.86 3.62
N THR A 283 -11.77 -8.12 2.65
CA THR A 283 -12.13 -8.06 1.24
C THR A 283 -11.91 -9.42 0.57
N MET A 284 -12.62 -9.66 -0.53
CA MET A 284 -12.39 -10.87 -1.35
C MET A 284 -11.45 -10.60 -2.53
N PHE A 285 -11.33 -9.35 -2.94
CA PHE A 285 -10.63 -9.00 -4.18
C PHE A 285 -9.65 -7.82 -4.03
N ALA A 286 -9.76 -7.00 -2.99
CA ALA A 286 -8.88 -5.86 -2.80
C ALA A 286 -7.67 -6.24 -1.95
N ASN A 287 -6.50 -6.26 -2.57
CA ASN A 287 -5.21 -6.43 -1.94
C ASN A 287 -4.55 -5.06 -1.80
N TYR A 288 -4.84 -4.35 -0.69
CA TYR A 288 -4.29 -3.00 -0.49
C TYR A 288 -2.79 -3.07 -0.20
N GLU A 289 -1.99 -2.35 -1.00
CA GLU A 289 -0.53 -2.37 -0.94
C GLU A 289 0.08 -0.99 -0.69
N GLY A 290 -0.61 0.09 -1.08
CA GLY A 290 -0.12 1.44 -0.87
C GLY A 290 -1.09 2.32 -0.09
N ILE A 291 -0.53 3.31 0.62
CA ILE A 291 -1.28 4.29 1.39
C ILE A 291 -0.59 5.65 1.37
N CYS A 292 -1.35 6.73 1.19
CA CYS A 292 -0.86 8.08 1.36
C CYS A 292 -1.92 9.03 1.92
N LEU A 293 -1.47 10.20 2.40
CA LEU A 293 -2.36 11.29 2.77
C LEU A 293 -3.04 11.88 1.52
N GLY A 294 -4.36 12.00 1.59
CA GLY A 294 -5.15 12.80 0.66
C GLY A 294 -5.28 14.27 1.10
N PRO A 295 -6.22 15.02 0.51
CA PRO A 295 -6.52 16.38 0.93
C PRO A 295 -7.22 16.42 2.30
N LYS A 296 -7.16 17.58 2.94
CA LYS A 296 -8.00 17.87 4.10
C LYS A 296 -9.44 18.04 3.65
N LEU A 297 -10.35 17.33 4.29
CA LEU A 297 -11.77 17.37 3.98
C LEU A 297 -12.44 18.61 4.59
N LYS A 298 -13.62 18.96 4.11
CA LYS A 298 -14.41 20.06 4.66
C LYS A 298 -14.81 19.86 6.12
N SER A 299 -14.95 18.60 6.53
CA SER A 299 -15.17 18.22 7.93
C SER A 299 -13.99 18.56 8.86
N GLY A 300 -12.83 18.93 8.32
CA GLY A 300 -11.57 19.08 9.04
C GLY A 300 -10.78 17.76 9.20
N MET A 301 -11.36 16.65 8.79
CA MET A 301 -10.69 15.35 8.81
C MET A 301 -9.65 15.25 7.68
N ARG A 302 -8.65 14.38 7.84
CA ARG A 302 -7.71 13.99 6.78
C ARG A 302 -8.29 12.85 5.98
N SER A 303 -8.24 12.91 4.65
CA SER A 303 -8.45 11.71 3.85
C SER A 303 -7.15 10.91 3.73
N LEU A 304 -7.31 9.60 3.60
CA LEU A 304 -6.26 8.68 3.18
C LEU A 304 -6.71 8.05 1.87
N ILE A 305 -5.77 7.83 0.98
CA ILE A 305 -5.98 7.07 -0.24
C ILE A 305 -5.16 5.80 -0.13
N LEU A 306 -5.83 4.67 -0.31
CA LEU A 306 -5.23 3.35 -0.42
C LEU A 306 -5.36 2.88 -1.87
N VAL A 307 -4.34 2.22 -2.37
CA VAL A 307 -4.34 1.58 -3.68
C VAL A 307 -4.25 0.07 -3.51
N SER A 308 -4.97 -0.67 -4.35
CA SER A 308 -4.92 -2.14 -4.36
C SER A 308 -4.30 -2.67 -5.65
N ASP A 309 -3.55 -3.77 -5.54
CA ASP A 309 -3.20 -4.62 -6.68
C ASP A 309 -4.41 -5.48 -7.08
N GLY A 310 -4.87 -5.34 -8.31
CA GLY A 310 -5.95 -6.13 -8.90
C GLY A 310 -5.55 -7.57 -9.28
N GLY A 311 -4.29 -7.95 -9.11
CA GLY A 311 -3.81 -9.32 -9.38
C GLY A 311 -3.84 -9.72 -10.86
N GLY A 312 -3.90 -8.77 -11.80
CA GLY A 312 -3.92 -8.99 -13.26
C GLY A 312 -5.24 -9.54 -13.81
N ASN A 313 -6.27 -9.73 -12.98
CA ASN A 313 -7.61 -10.20 -13.37
C ASN A 313 -8.75 -9.36 -12.78
N ALA A 314 -8.44 -8.37 -11.99
CA ALA A 314 -9.37 -7.41 -11.40
C ALA A 314 -8.90 -5.98 -11.66
N ASP A 315 -9.82 -5.03 -11.60
CA ASP A 315 -9.49 -3.62 -11.75
C ASP A 315 -8.69 -3.12 -10.54
N GLU A 316 -7.75 -2.21 -10.78
CA GLU A 316 -7.04 -1.52 -9.72
C GLU A 316 -8.00 -0.60 -8.98
N ASN A 317 -8.04 -0.69 -7.67
CA ASN A 317 -9.02 0.02 -6.85
C ASN A 317 -8.37 1.08 -5.97
N LEU A 318 -9.04 2.19 -5.81
CA LEU A 318 -8.72 3.21 -4.82
C LEU A 318 -9.77 3.21 -3.72
N LEU A 319 -9.33 3.14 -2.48
CA LEU A 319 -10.18 3.31 -1.30
C LEU A 319 -9.86 4.64 -0.62
N VAL A 320 -10.89 5.38 -0.24
CA VAL A 320 -10.74 6.59 0.57
C VAL A 320 -11.22 6.33 1.98
N LEU A 321 -10.33 6.57 2.94
CA LEU A 321 -10.65 6.59 4.36
C LEU A 321 -10.60 8.02 4.88
N ALA A 322 -11.48 8.39 5.80
CA ALA A 322 -11.33 9.60 6.59
C ALA A 322 -10.69 9.27 7.92
N LEU A 323 -9.61 9.95 8.20
CA LEU A 323 -9.00 9.98 9.52
C LEU A 323 -9.47 11.20 10.30
N PHE A 324 -9.26 11.11 11.63
CA PHE A 324 -9.58 12.15 12.59
C PHE A 324 -9.19 13.55 12.15
N GLY A 325 -9.95 14.52 12.65
CA GLY A 325 -9.47 15.89 12.74
C GLY A 325 -8.24 15.96 13.63
N GLU A 326 -7.27 16.78 13.25
CA GLU A 326 -6.14 17.12 14.13
C GLU A 326 -6.67 17.53 15.50
N LYS A 327 -6.12 16.96 16.57
CA LYS A 327 -6.41 17.38 17.95
C LYS A 327 -5.88 18.77 18.20
#